data_2015f677699d42f99847a7c40a7ebaeb
#
_entry.id   2015f677699d42f99847a7c40a7ebaeb
#
_cell.length_a   1.000
_cell.length_b   1.000
_cell.length_c   1.000
_cell.angle_alpha   90.00
_cell.angle_beta   90.00
_cell.angle_gamma   90.00
#
_symmetry.space_group_name_H-M   'P 1'
#
loop_
_entity.id
_entity.type
_entity.pdbx_description
1 polymer ?
#
loop_
_entity_poly.entity_id
_entity_poly.type
_entity_poly.pdbx_seq_one_letter_code
_entity_poly.pdbx_strand_id
1 'polypeptide(L)'
;MRLIVTLVMIFGIVGCGPQPRVQTNVDSFTTLTPLSEKGSVFVVANPADLSGSIEFKSYKSKLEDQFLKQGYSRAQSSSSANFVVHLYYSIDDGQTITSTYSVPIWGQTSGGSASHSGTVYGGGGSASYSGTTYSAPTYGVVGSTTGTSVNTLFSRIVRIDMFELNEGVQGDKVFEAKAVSKGTCGSMSEVIDEIFTGVFQQFPNTRGLVEIPGEFNC
;
A
#
# COMPACT_ATOMS: atom_id res chain seq x y z
N MET A 1 59.47 -11.78 1.48
CA MET A 1 58.45 -11.40 2.46
C MET A 1 57.23 -10.95 1.66
N ARG A 2 56.28 -11.87 1.41
CA ARG A 2 55.07 -11.62 0.58
C ARG A 2 53.92 -11.29 1.51
N LEU A 3 53.44 -10.03 1.47
CA LEU A 3 52.24 -9.59 2.17
C LEU A 3 51.00 -10.08 1.38
N ILE A 4 50.24 -10.98 1.97
CA ILE A 4 48.92 -11.41 1.46
C ILE A 4 47.92 -10.44 2.07
N VAL A 5 47.37 -9.53 1.25
CA VAL A 5 46.26 -8.66 1.62
C VAL A 5 44.97 -9.44 1.40
N THR A 6 44.33 -9.89 2.47
CA THR A 6 43.03 -10.56 2.44
C THR A 6 41.96 -9.50 2.37
N LEU A 7 41.38 -9.28 1.17
CA LEU A 7 40.24 -8.41 0.96
C LEU A 7 38.97 -9.10 1.44
N VAL A 8 38.46 -8.74 2.62
CA VAL A 8 37.16 -9.22 3.12
C VAL A 8 36.05 -8.45 2.40
N MET A 9 35.42 -9.13 1.45
CA MET A 9 34.19 -8.64 0.82
C MET A 9 33.02 -8.82 1.81
N ILE A 10 32.61 -7.72 2.44
CA ILE A 10 31.38 -7.67 3.21
C ILE A 10 30.21 -7.58 2.20
N PHE A 11 29.58 -8.71 1.91
CA PHE A 11 28.30 -8.75 1.22
C PHE A 11 27.24 -8.22 2.18
N GLY A 12 26.88 -6.93 2.04
CA GLY A 12 25.70 -6.38 2.67
C GLY A 12 24.47 -7.10 2.14
N ILE A 13 23.82 -7.90 2.97
CA ILE A 13 22.50 -8.47 2.69
C ILE A 13 21.52 -7.30 2.82
N VAL A 14 21.23 -6.63 1.71
CA VAL A 14 20.12 -5.68 1.62
C VAL A 14 18.85 -6.52 1.70
N GLY A 15 18.25 -6.56 2.88
CA GLY A 15 16.97 -7.22 3.09
C GLY A 15 15.91 -6.50 2.24
N CYS A 16 15.47 -7.14 1.14
CA CYS A 16 14.31 -6.70 0.37
C CYS A 16 13.05 -6.98 1.21
N GLY A 17 12.68 -6.04 2.08
CA GLY A 17 11.34 -6.01 2.66
C GLY A 17 10.32 -5.56 1.60
N PRO A 18 9.04 -5.98 1.69
CA PRO A 18 8.00 -5.46 0.82
C PRO A 18 7.89 -3.94 1.02
N GLN A 19 8.06 -3.19 -0.06
CA GLN A 19 7.86 -1.73 -0.01
C GLN A 19 6.39 -1.42 0.25
N PRO A 20 6.07 -0.47 1.14
CA PRO A 20 4.70 -0.03 1.34
C PRO A 20 4.14 0.56 0.04
N ARG A 21 2.85 0.34 -0.21
CA ARG A 21 2.17 0.81 -1.43
C ARG A 21 0.89 1.53 -1.06
N VAL A 22 0.61 2.61 -1.76
CA VAL A 22 -0.69 3.28 -1.72
C VAL A 22 -1.58 2.66 -2.79
N GLN A 23 -2.65 2.02 -2.36
CA GLN A 23 -3.69 1.51 -3.24
C GLN A 23 -4.77 2.56 -3.42
N THR A 24 -5.05 2.91 -4.67
CA THR A 24 -6.01 3.94 -5.02
C THR A 24 -6.88 3.45 -6.17
N ASN A 25 -8.19 3.48 -5.99
CA ASN A 25 -9.12 3.26 -7.09
C ASN A 25 -9.39 4.60 -7.77
N VAL A 26 -9.06 4.69 -9.05
CA VAL A 26 -9.18 5.90 -9.86
C VAL A 26 -10.27 5.71 -10.90
N ASP A 27 -11.13 6.71 -11.03
CA ASP A 27 -12.11 6.85 -12.10
C ASP A 27 -11.92 8.22 -12.73
N SER A 28 -11.52 8.27 -14.01
CA SER A 28 -11.38 9.52 -14.74
C SER A 28 -12.23 9.53 -16.00
N PHE A 29 -12.74 10.72 -16.32
CA PHE A 29 -13.52 11.03 -17.52
C PHE A 29 -12.95 12.28 -18.17
N THR A 30 -12.90 12.30 -19.51
CA THR A 30 -12.29 13.41 -20.22
C THR A 30 -12.83 13.58 -21.62
N THR A 31 -12.86 14.83 -22.07
CA THR A 31 -13.00 15.23 -23.47
C THR A 31 -11.64 15.55 -24.10
N LEU A 32 -10.54 15.58 -23.31
CA LEU A 32 -9.19 15.80 -23.81
C LEU A 32 -8.74 14.63 -24.69
N THR A 33 -8.12 14.97 -25.80
CA THR A 33 -7.46 13.99 -26.68
C THR A 33 -5.94 14.14 -26.55
N PRO A 34 -5.13 13.17 -27.02
CA PRO A 34 -3.68 13.31 -27.04
C PRO A 34 -3.19 14.52 -27.85
N LEU A 35 -4.02 14.98 -28.81
CA LEU A 35 -3.74 16.14 -29.65
C LEU A 35 -4.27 17.46 -29.08
N SER A 36 -4.99 17.44 -27.95
CA SER A 36 -5.45 18.68 -27.31
C SER A 36 -4.28 19.56 -26.90
N GLU A 37 -4.41 20.85 -27.14
CA GLU A 37 -3.40 21.83 -26.79
C GLU A 37 -3.13 21.82 -25.29
N LYS A 38 -1.86 21.84 -24.92
CA LYS A 38 -1.42 21.94 -23.54
C LYS A 38 -1.26 23.42 -23.20
N GLY A 39 -2.17 23.92 -22.41
CA GLY A 39 -2.14 25.32 -21.95
C GLY A 39 -1.56 25.45 -20.54
N SER A 40 -1.87 26.56 -19.90
CA SER A 40 -1.52 26.84 -18.51
C SER A 40 -2.64 26.46 -17.57
N VAL A 41 -2.30 25.84 -16.42
CA VAL A 41 -3.23 25.44 -15.38
C VAL A 41 -3.08 26.32 -14.15
N PHE A 42 -4.19 26.59 -13.47
CA PHE A 42 -4.22 27.23 -12.16
C PHE A 42 -5.10 26.40 -11.22
N VAL A 43 -4.53 25.89 -10.12
CA VAL A 43 -5.25 25.06 -9.16
C VAL A 43 -5.92 25.92 -8.11
N VAL A 44 -7.19 25.68 -7.85
CA VAL A 44 -8.01 26.33 -6.84
C VAL A 44 -8.58 25.31 -5.85
N ALA A 45 -8.85 25.75 -4.64
CA ALA A 45 -9.45 24.91 -3.61
C ALA A 45 -10.95 24.68 -3.86
N ASN A 46 -11.39 23.47 -3.54
CA ASN A 46 -12.80 23.15 -3.44
C ASN A 46 -13.03 22.34 -2.14
N PRO A 47 -13.72 22.87 -1.13
CA PRO A 47 -14.37 24.18 -1.10
C PRO A 47 -13.38 25.37 -1.03
N ALA A 48 -13.83 26.56 -1.41
CA ALA A 48 -12.97 27.73 -1.60
C ALA A 48 -12.35 28.29 -0.31
N ASP A 49 -12.93 28.03 0.85
CA ASP A 49 -12.46 28.43 2.17
C ASP A 49 -11.11 27.79 2.54
N LEU A 50 -10.76 26.65 1.93
CA LEU A 50 -9.45 26.01 2.11
C LEU A 50 -8.31 26.75 1.40
N SER A 51 -8.59 27.72 0.53
CA SER A 51 -7.57 28.40 -0.30
C SER A 51 -6.46 29.09 0.51
N GLY A 52 -6.74 29.49 1.74
CA GLY A 52 -5.79 30.10 2.67
C GLY A 52 -4.90 29.10 3.40
N SER A 53 -5.23 27.81 3.44
CA SER A 53 -4.52 26.83 4.25
C SER A 53 -3.12 26.52 3.70
N ILE A 54 -2.18 26.24 4.60
CA ILE A 54 -0.82 25.84 4.24
C ILE A 54 -0.84 24.46 3.58
N GLU A 55 -1.70 23.57 4.07
CA GLU A 55 -1.93 22.25 3.53
C GLU A 55 -2.36 22.30 2.06
N PHE A 56 -3.42 23.10 1.76
CA PHE A 56 -3.87 23.28 0.37
C PHE A 56 -2.75 23.83 -0.52
N LYS A 57 -1.98 24.81 -0.05
CA LYS A 57 -0.88 25.40 -0.82
C LYS A 57 0.19 24.33 -1.18
N SER A 58 0.48 23.43 -0.26
CA SER A 58 1.37 22.30 -0.50
C SER A 58 0.80 21.34 -1.55
N TYR A 59 -0.47 20.94 -1.41
CA TYR A 59 -1.12 20.00 -2.34
C TYR A 59 -1.33 20.63 -3.73
N LYS A 60 -1.65 21.92 -3.78
CA LYS A 60 -1.69 22.68 -5.02
C LYS A 60 -0.39 22.57 -5.79
N SER A 61 0.75 22.84 -5.15
CA SER A 61 2.07 22.74 -5.80
C SER A 61 2.34 21.35 -6.33
N LYS A 62 2.07 20.31 -5.53
CA LYS A 62 2.26 18.91 -5.92
C LYS A 62 1.37 18.50 -7.10
N LEU A 63 0.12 18.95 -7.12
CA LEU A 63 -0.80 18.70 -8.24
C LEU A 63 -0.36 19.43 -9.51
N GLU A 64 0.06 20.69 -9.40
CA GLU A 64 0.62 21.44 -10.52
C GLU A 64 1.86 20.75 -11.10
N ASP A 65 2.73 20.15 -10.25
CA ASP A 65 3.88 19.37 -10.72
C ASP A 65 3.46 18.15 -11.55
N GLN A 66 2.34 17.50 -11.22
CA GLN A 66 1.83 16.40 -12.05
C GLN A 66 1.37 16.91 -13.42
N PHE A 67 0.68 18.05 -13.49
CA PHE A 67 0.31 18.65 -14.76
C PHE A 67 1.53 19.06 -15.59
N LEU A 68 2.58 19.59 -14.95
CA LEU A 68 3.84 19.92 -15.65
C LEU A 68 4.45 18.67 -16.32
N LYS A 69 4.44 17.52 -15.66
CA LYS A 69 4.91 16.25 -16.24
C LYS A 69 4.07 15.82 -17.46
N GLN A 70 2.82 16.29 -17.56
CA GLN A 70 1.95 16.04 -18.71
C GLN A 70 2.09 17.10 -19.82
N GLY A 71 3.00 18.07 -19.68
CA GLY A 71 3.28 19.09 -20.68
C GLY A 71 2.44 20.36 -20.53
N TYR A 72 1.68 20.52 -19.46
CA TYR A 72 1.04 21.80 -19.13
C TYR A 72 2.04 22.77 -18.48
N SER A 73 1.70 24.05 -18.39
CA SER A 73 2.47 25.06 -17.68
C SER A 73 1.71 25.60 -16.48
N ARG A 74 2.41 26.25 -15.53
CA ARG A 74 1.76 26.93 -14.41
C ARG A 74 1.32 28.33 -14.82
N ALA A 75 0.07 28.68 -14.50
CA ALA A 75 -0.40 30.06 -14.55
C ALA A 75 -0.12 30.77 -13.22
N GLN A 76 0.12 32.09 -13.28
CA GLN A 76 0.34 32.90 -12.08
C GLN A 76 -0.98 33.28 -11.38
N SER A 77 -2.07 33.33 -12.13
CA SER A 77 -3.40 33.63 -11.62
C SER A 77 -4.47 32.87 -12.40
N SER A 78 -5.66 32.77 -11.85
CA SER A 78 -6.79 32.19 -12.57
C SER A 78 -7.16 32.98 -13.83
N SER A 79 -7.00 34.29 -13.82
CA SER A 79 -7.31 35.14 -14.98
C SER A 79 -6.34 35.00 -16.15
N SER A 80 -5.13 34.45 -15.91
CA SER A 80 -4.10 34.23 -16.94
C SER A 80 -3.98 32.76 -17.35
N ALA A 81 -4.79 31.89 -16.77
CA ALA A 81 -4.76 30.46 -17.06
C ALA A 81 -5.64 30.10 -18.27
N ASN A 82 -5.27 29.04 -18.98
CA ASN A 82 -6.14 28.41 -19.97
C ASN A 82 -7.12 27.45 -19.32
N PHE A 83 -6.74 26.88 -18.17
CA PHE A 83 -7.54 25.92 -17.42
C PHE A 83 -7.54 26.25 -15.93
N VAL A 84 -8.70 26.16 -15.29
CA VAL A 84 -8.82 26.14 -13.84
C VAL A 84 -9.06 24.71 -13.37
N VAL A 85 -8.33 24.30 -12.33
CA VAL A 85 -8.40 22.96 -11.76
C VAL A 85 -8.90 23.06 -10.33
N HIS A 86 -10.08 22.51 -10.06
CA HIS A 86 -10.64 22.42 -8.73
C HIS A 86 -10.09 21.18 -8.02
N LEU A 87 -9.41 21.35 -6.91
CA LEU A 87 -8.92 20.28 -6.06
C LEU A 87 -9.78 20.15 -4.80
N TYR A 88 -10.40 19.00 -4.65
CA TYR A 88 -11.06 18.54 -3.42
C TYR A 88 -10.29 17.37 -2.82
N TYR A 89 -10.13 17.38 -1.50
CA TYR A 89 -9.57 16.24 -0.76
C TYR A 89 -10.24 16.11 0.61
N SER A 90 -10.36 14.88 1.07
CA SER A 90 -10.87 14.55 2.40
C SER A 90 -10.34 13.21 2.88
N ILE A 91 -10.27 13.06 4.19
CA ILE A 91 -9.99 11.80 4.89
C ILE A 91 -11.08 11.61 5.95
N ASP A 92 -11.52 10.35 6.14
CA ASP A 92 -12.47 10.01 7.20
C ASP A 92 -11.77 9.81 8.56
N ASP A 93 -12.57 9.62 9.61
CA ASP A 93 -12.08 9.39 10.98
C ASP A 93 -11.49 7.97 11.17
N GLY A 94 -11.50 7.15 10.13
CA GLY A 94 -11.03 5.78 10.16
C GLY A 94 -12.01 4.78 10.76
N GLN A 95 -11.95 3.55 10.27
CA GLN A 95 -12.74 2.43 10.74
C GLN A 95 -11.84 1.36 11.34
N THR A 96 -12.08 1.01 12.62
CA THR A 96 -11.35 -0.07 13.28
C THR A 96 -11.79 -1.42 12.72
N ILE A 97 -10.83 -2.21 12.25
CA ILE A 97 -11.02 -3.56 11.77
C ILE A 97 -10.26 -4.52 12.67
N THR A 98 -10.97 -5.55 13.14
CA THR A 98 -10.40 -6.65 13.90
C THR A 98 -10.30 -7.87 13.01
N SER A 99 -9.10 -8.40 12.83
CA SER A 99 -8.83 -9.61 12.07
C SER A 99 -8.31 -10.69 13.00
N THR A 100 -8.84 -11.90 12.84
CA THR A 100 -8.42 -13.08 13.59
C THR A 100 -7.64 -14.01 12.67
N TYR A 101 -6.51 -14.50 13.13
CA TYR A 101 -5.69 -15.46 12.38
C TYR A 101 -5.28 -16.63 13.24
N SER A 102 -5.09 -17.79 12.63
CA SER A 102 -4.67 -19.01 13.30
C SER A 102 -3.18 -19.22 13.14
N VAL A 103 -2.49 -19.42 14.25
CA VAL A 103 -1.05 -19.73 14.28
C VAL A 103 -0.89 -21.20 14.62
N PRO A 104 -0.31 -22.01 13.74
CA PRO A 104 -0.07 -23.43 14.02
C PRO A 104 0.98 -23.59 15.13
N ILE A 105 0.71 -24.49 16.06
CA ILE A 105 1.65 -24.92 17.09
C ILE A 105 2.32 -26.18 16.59
N TRP A 106 3.64 -26.12 16.44
CA TRP A 106 4.46 -27.26 16.03
C TRP A 106 4.94 -28.03 17.25
N GLY A 107 4.81 -29.32 17.23
CA GLY A 107 5.25 -30.20 18.30
C GLY A 107 5.52 -31.61 17.81
N GLN A 108 5.93 -32.45 18.74
CA GLN A 108 6.15 -33.87 18.45
C GLN A 108 4.80 -34.58 18.26
N THR A 109 4.60 -35.18 17.09
CA THR A 109 3.37 -35.91 16.72
C THR A 109 3.46 -37.40 16.99
N SER A 110 4.66 -37.99 16.97
CA SER A 110 4.87 -39.37 17.29
C SER A 110 6.33 -39.61 17.70
N GLY A 111 6.63 -40.82 18.14
CA GLY A 111 7.95 -41.23 18.58
C GLY A 111 8.08 -41.32 20.10
N GLY A 112 9.21 -41.77 20.56
CA GLY A 112 9.50 -41.99 21.97
C GLY A 112 9.84 -43.42 22.28
N SER A 113 9.76 -43.81 23.54
CA SER A 113 10.04 -45.17 24.01
C SER A 113 8.77 -45.87 24.49
N ALA A 114 8.57 -47.08 24.02
CA ALA A 114 7.53 -48.00 24.52
C ALA A 114 8.20 -49.21 25.19
N SER A 115 7.81 -49.44 26.45
CA SER A 115 8.29 -50.62 27.19
C SER A 115 7.27 -51.77 27.02
N HIS A 116 7.80 -52.94 26.70
CA HIS A 116 7.01 -54.15 26.58
C HIS A 116 7.54 -55.20 27.59
N SER A 117 6.65 -55.86 28.26
CA SER A 117 6.96 -56.99 29.11
C SER A 117 5.91 -58.06 28.95
N GLY A 118 6.31 -59.28 29.04
CA GLY A 118 5.40 -60.41 28.94
C GLY A 118 6.04 -61.70 29.47
N THR A 119 5.18 -62.71 29.65
CA THR A 119 5.61 -64.03 30.07
C THR A 119 5.12 -65.04 29.02
N VAL A 120 6.03 -65.86 28.54
CA VAL A 120 5.74 -66.95 27.61
C VAL A 120 5.71 -68.26 28.41
N TYR A 121 4.66 -69.04 28.25
CA TYR A 121 4.49 -70.35 28.89
C TYR A 121 4.68 -71.46 27.86
N GLY A 122 5.53 -72.43 28.17
CA GLY A 122 5.77 -73.59 27.33
C GLY A 122 5.85 -74.86 28.14
N GLY A 123 5.94 -76.10 27.46
CA GLY A 123 5.84 -77.37 28.11
C GLY A 123 6.96 -77.71 29.11
N GLY A 124 7.87 -76.82 29.41
CA GLY A 124 8.95 -76.97 30.38
C GLY A 124 9.11 -75.84 31.37
N GLY A 125 8.18 -74.86 31.39
CA GLY A 125 8.23 -73.71 32.31
C GLY A 125 7.74 -72.41 31.70
N SER A 126 7.98 -71.28 32.39
CA SER A 126 7.68 -69.93 31.93
C SER A 126 8.96 -69.10 31.81
N ALA A 127 9.03 -68.25 30.81
CA ALA A 127 10.10 -67.24 30.62
C ALA A 127 9.48 -65.85 30.51
N SER A 128 10.01 -64.90 31.26
CA SER A 128 9.61 -63.49 31.15
C SER A 128 10.57 -62.72 30.22
N TYR A 129 10.02 -61.84 29.44
CA TYR A 129 10.80 -60.92 28.64
C TYR A 129 10.41 -59.45 28.95
N SER A 130 11.35 -58.60 28.82
CA SER A 130 11.16 -57.14 28.84
C SER A 130 12.01 -56.47 27.77
N GLY A 131 11.46 -55.46 27.13
CA GLY A 131 12.19 -54.73 26.10
C GLY A 131 11.65 -53.30 25.96
N THR A 132 12.42 -52.46 25.39
CA THR A 132 12.04 -51.10 25.07
C THR A 132 12.27 -50.85 23.57
N THR A 133 11.24 -50.41 22.89
CA THR A 133 11.31 -49.97 21.49
C THR A 133 11.41 -48.47 21.44
N TYR A 134 12.36 -47.94 20.67
CA TYR A 134 12.51 -46.50 20.39
C TYR A 134 12.06 -46.24 18.97
N SER A 135 11.15 -45.26 18.84
CA SER A 135 10.76 -44.73 17.54
C SER A 135 11.30 -43.30 17.39
N ALA A 136 11.85 -42.98 16.22
CA ALA A 136 12.32 -41.63 15.93
C ALA A 136 11.17 -40.62 16.05
N PRO A 137 11.39 -39.49 16.70
CA PRO A 137 10.34 -38.47 16.84
C PRO A 137 10.00 -37.87 15.47
N THR A 138 8.71 -37.72 15.22
CA THR A 138 8.20 -36.92 14.09
C THR A 138 7.57 -35.63 14.62
N TYR A 139 7.70 -34.56 13.86
CA TYR A 139 7.19 -33.26 14.24
C TYR A 139 6.17 -32.81 13.20
N GLY A 140 5.14 -32.15 13.68
CA GLY A 140 4.06 -31.63 12.85
C GLY A 140 3.21 -30.62 13.64
N VAL A 141 2.10 -30.20 13.05
CA VAL A 141 1.15 -29.32 13.72
C VAL A 141 0.37 -30.15 14.76
N VAL A 142 0.54 -29.80 16.04
CA VAL A 142 -0.12 -30.46 17.19
C VAL A 142 -1.32 -29.67 17.71
N GLY A 143 -1.52 -28.46 17.24
CA GLY A 143 -2.62 -27.60 17.60
C GLY A 143 -2.54 -26.27 16.89
N SER A 144 -3.44 -25.37 17.25
CA SER A 144 -3.39 -23.96 16.81
C SER A 144 -3.78 -23.05 17.94
N THR A 145 -3.22 -21.85 17.93
CA THR A 145 -3.68 -20.74 18.77
C THR A 145 -4.23 -19.62 17.89
N THR A 146 -5.12 -18.81 18.45
CA THR A 146 -5.73 -17.71 17.73
C THR A 146 -5.03 -16.40 18.12
N GLY A 147 -4.55 -15.67 17.13
CA GLY A 147 -4.09 -14.31 17.28
C GLY A 147 -5.14 -13.33 16.78
N THR A 148 -5.15 -12.12 17.33
CA THR A 148 -6.02 -11.02 16.93
C THR A 148 -5.16 -9.84 16.56
N SER A 149 -5.42 -9.22 15.38
CA SER A 149 -4.83 -7.97 14.94
C SER A 149 -5.93 -6.92 14.84
N VAL A 150 -5.66 -5.74 15.37
CA VAL A 150 -6.57 -4.59 15.31
C VAL A 150 -5.88 -3.49 14.51
N ASN A 151 -6.52 -3.05 13.42
CA ASN A 151 -6.03 -1.99 12.56
C ASN A 151 -7.12 -0.95 12.33
N THR A 152 -6.73 0.31 12.18
CA THR A 152 -7.64 1.37 11.73
C THR A 152 -7.41 1.60 10.24
N LEU A 153 -8.48 1.50 9.44
CA LEU A 153 -8.45 1.83 8.02
C LEU A 153 -9.10 3.18 7.78
N PHE A 154 -8.37 4.04 7.10
CA PHE A 154 -8.83 5.35 6.66
C PHE A 154 -9.19 5.32 5.18
N SER A 155 -10.28 6.00 4.81
CA SER A 155 -10.65 6.24 3.41
C SER A 155 -10.34 7.68 3.05
N ARG A 156 -9.58 7.85 2.00
CA ARG A 156 -9.14 9.16 1.48
C ARG A 156 -9.74 9.37 0.11
N ILE A 157 -10.29 10.53 -0.10
CA ILE A 157 -10.93 10.91 -1.36
C ILE A 157 -10.22 12.13 -1.91
N VAL A 158 -9.85 12.04 -3.17
CA VAL A 158 -9.35 13.18 -3.96
C VAL A 158 -10.22 13.31 -5.20
N ARG A 159 -10.64 14.54 -5.53
CA ARG A 159 -11.32 14.88 -6.78
C ARG A 159 -10.58 16.00 -7.46
N ILE A 160 -10.42 15.87 -8.75
CA ILE A 160 -9.74 16.83 -9.61
C ILE A 160 -10.69 17.11 -10.78
N ASP A 161 -11.20 18.33 -10.84
CA ASP A 161 -12.09 18.79 -11.91
C ASP A 161 -11.40 19.92 -12.68
N MET A 162 -11.16 19.74 -13.99
CA MET A 162 -10.49 20.71 -14.84
C MET A 162 -11.49 21.32 -15.83
N PHE A 163 -11.52 22.62 -15.88
CA PHE A 163 -12.40 23.40 -16.74
C PHE A 163 -11.58 24.30 -17.65
N GLU A 164 -12.03 24.47 -18.88
CA GLU A 164 -11.48 25.52 -19.75
C GLU A 164 -11.80 26.92 -19.20
N LEU A 165 -10.90 27.85 -19.47
CA LEU A 165 -11.11 29.27 -19.19
C LEU A 165 -11.10 30.05 -20.51
N ASN A 166 -12.23 30.68 -20.82
CA ASN A 166 -12.36 31.58 -21.96
C ASN A 166 -12.42 33.03 -21.42
N GLU A 167 -11.35 33.79 -21.69
CA GLU A 167 -11.24 35.20 -21.22
C GLU A 167 -11.45 35.35 -19.69
N GLY A 168 -10.97 34.35 -18.91
CA GLY A 168 -11.13 34.35 -17.44
C GLY A 168 -12.47 33.85 -16.93
N VAL A 169 -13.39 33.48 -17.82
CA VAL A 169 -14.70 32.90 -17.46
C VAL A 169 -14.58 31.37 -17.56
N GLN A 170 -15.04 30.67 -16.53
CA GLN A 170 -15.06 29.20 -16.51
C GLN A 170 -16.06 28.67 -17.53
N GLY A 171 -15.56 27.87 -18.45
CA GLY A 171 -16.31 27.15 -19.49
C GLY A 171 -16.60 25.71 -19.14
N ASP A 172 -16.49 24.84 -20.14
CA ASP A 172 -16.82 23.43 -20.01
C ASP A 172 -15.80 22.65 -19.18
N LYS A 173 -16.29 21.61 -18.49
CA LYS A 173 -15.43 20.64 -17.81
C LYS A 173 -14.81 19.72 -18.86
N VAL A 174 -13.49 19.70 -18.92
CA VAL A 174 -12.74 18.88 -19.90
C VAL A 174 -12.07 17.65 -19.31
N PHE A 175 -11.91 17.61 -17.99
CA PHE A 175 -11.40 16.46 -17.28
C PHE A 175 -11.98 16.41 -15.86
N GLU A 176 -12.33 15.21 -15.42
CA GLU A 176 -12.63 14.93 -14.02
C GLU A 176 -12.02 13.62 -13.59
N ALA A 177 -11.53 13.57 -12.36
CA ALA A 177 -11.05 12.35 -11.75
C ALA A 177 -11.52 12.26 -10.30
N LYS A 178 -11.92 11.05 -9.91
CA LYS A 178 -12.18 10.67 -8.53
C LYS A 178 -11.20 9.55 -8.15
N ALA A 179 -10.41 9.79 -7.13
CA ALA A 179 -9.48 8.84 -6.56
C ALA A 179 -9.92 8.50 -5.13
N VAL A 180 -10.08 7.22 -4.84
CA VAL A 180 -10.41 6.71 -3.50
C VAL A 180 -9.31 5.78 -3.06
N SER A 181 -8.55 6.17 -2.04
CA SER A 181 -7.48 5.38 -1.44
C SER A 181 -7.92 4.86 -0.08
N LYS A 182 -7.56 3.60 0.24
CA LYS A 182 -7.78 2.99 1.55
C LYS A 182 -6.47 2.46 2.12
N GLY A 183 -6.27 2.63 3.42
CA GLY A 183 -5.09 2.12 4.10
C GLY A 183 -5.01 2.56 5.55
N THR A 184 -3.99 2.08 6.25
CA THR A 184 -3.79 2.32 7.69
C THR A 184 -3.17 3.68 8.02
N CYS A 185 -2.69 4.40 7.02
CA CYS A 185 -2.15 5.74 7.23
C CYS A 185 -3.26 6.76 7.45
N GLY A 186 -3.31 7.38 8.61
CA GLY A 186 -4.30 8.41 9.00
C GLY A 186 -3.92 9.83 8.55
N SER A 187 -2.86 10.00 7.76
CA SER A 187 -2.40 11.31 7.28
C SER A 187 -2.56 11.42 5.76
N MET A 188 -3.28 12.44 5.30
CA MET A 188 -3.39 12.74 3.87
C MET A 188 -2.05 13.22 3.31
N SER A 189 -1.29 14.02 4.06
CA SER A 189 -0.02 14.59 3.61
C SER A 189 1.06 13.55 3.30
N GLU A 190 1.00 12.40 3.96
CA GLU A 190 1.96 11.29 3.77
C GLU A 190 1.71 10.48 2.50
N VAL A 191 0.52 10.58 1.90
CA VAL A 191 0.11 9.71 0.78
C VAL A 191 -0.44 10.45 -0.43
N ILE A 192 -0.56 11.78 -0.35
CA ILE A 192 -1.18 12.58 -1.41
C ILE A 192 -0.39 12.54 -2.72
N ASP A 193 0.94 12.43 -2.65
CA ASP A 193 1.82 12.35 -3.81
C ASP A 193 1.59 11.06 -4.60
N GLU A 194 1.44 9.95 -3.90
CA GLU A 194 1.14 8.65 -4.49
C GLU A 194 -0.26 8.64 -5.10
N ILE A 195 -1.25 9.26 -4.42
CA ILE A 195 -2.61 9.38 -4.96
C ILE A 195 -2.60 10.21 -6.25
N PHE A 196 -1.93 11.35 -6.26
CA PHE A 196 -1.78 12.16 -7.48
C PHE A 196 -1.04 11.39 -8.58
N THR A 197 0.07 10.74 -8.26
CA THR A 197 0.81 9.92 -9.22
C THR A 197 -0.08 8.82 -9.80
N GLY A 198 -0.92 8.20 -8.97
CA GLY A 198 -1.90 7.21 -9.42
C GLY A 198 -2.93 7.79 -10.40
N VAL A 199 -3.48 8.97 -10.12
CA VAL A 199 -4.42 9.65 -11.04
C VAL A 199 -3.77 9.93 -12.39
N PHE A 200 -2.50 10.33 -12.39
CA PHE A 200 -1.78 10.73 -13.61
C PHE A 200 -1.05 9.58 -14.32
N GLN A 201 -1.12 8.34 -13.82
CA GLN A 201 -0.40 7.20 -14.38
C GLN A 201 -0.72 6.92 -15.86
N GLN A 202 -1.99 7.07 -16.24
CA GLN A 202 -2.48 6.94 -17.62
C GLN A 202 -3.33 8.16 -18.02
N PHE A 203 -2.91 9.35 -17.57
CA PHE A 203 -3.64 10.59 -17.86
C PHE A 203 -3.84 10.80 -19.37
N PRO A 204 -5.04 11.23 -19.82
CA PRO A 204 -6.20 11.63 -19.02
C PRO A 204 -7.22 10.51 -18.75
N ASN A 205 -6.92 9.24 -19.01
CA ASN A 205 -7.86 8.11 -18.94
C ASN A 205 -7.44 7.04 -17.93
N THR A 206 -7.06 7.42 -16.71
CA THR A 206 -6.72 6.45 -15.67
C THR A 206 -7.98 5.84 -15.07
N ARG A 207 -8.08 4.50 -15.05
CA ARG A 207 -9.22 3.77 -14.49
C ARG A 207 -8.80 2.52 -13.76
N GLY A 208 -9.50 2.23 -12.65
CA GLY A 208 -9.33 1.03 -11.84
C GLY A 208 -8.34 1.18 -10.70
N LEU A 209 -7.90 0.05 -10.17
CA LEU A 209 -6.99 0.00 -9.04
C LEU A 209 -5.56 0.29 -9.51
N VAL A 210 -4.95 1.29 -8.90
CA VAL A 210 -3.56 1.68 -9.12
C VAL A 210 -2.79 1.50 -7.80
N GLU A 211 -1.61 0.94 -7.88
CA GLU A 211 -0.70 0.74 -6.75
C GLU A 211 0.59 1.51 -6.97
N ILE A 212 0.85 2.50 -6.15
CA ILE A 212 2.06 3.32 -6.22
C ILE A 212 2.94 3.00 -5.02
N PRO A 213 4.20 2.57 -5.23
CA PRO A 213 5.18 2.47 -4.15
C PRO A 213 5.39 3.83 -3.50
N GLY A 214 5.45 3.88 -2.18
CA GLY A 214 5.67 5.11 -1.43
C GLY A 214 6.52 4.87 -0.20
N GLU A 215 7.16 5.93 0.28
CA GLU A 215 7.84 5.98 1.55
C GLU A 215 7.03 6.90 2.47
N PHE A 216 6.22 6.32 3.34
CA PHE A 216 5.40 7.08 4.28
C PHE A 216 5.60 6.59 5.71
N ASN A 217 5.63 7.54 6.63
CA ASN A 217 5.80 7.32 8.07
C ASN A 217 4.43 7.43 8.76
N CYS A 218 3.71 6.31 8.80
CA CYS A 218 2.39 6.27 9.46
C CYS A 218 2.35 5.39 10.70
#